data_ce2d6b22feaebd35c148767b3dd7bb78
#
_entry.id   ce2d6b22feaebd35c148767b3dd7bb78
#
_cell.length_a   1.000
_cell.length_b   1.000
_cell.length_c   1.000
_cell.angle_alpha   90.00
_cell.angle_beta   90.00
_cell.angle_gamma   90.00
#
_symmetry.space_group_name_H-M   'P 1'
#
loop_
_entity.id
_entity.type
_entity.pdbx_description
1 polymer ?
#
loop_
_entity_poly.entity_id
_entity_poly.type
_entity_poly.pdbx_seq_one_letter_code
_entity_poly.pdbx_strand_id
1 'polypeptide(L)'
;MEQDRTYSIGRVANMVGVPKYKLRHWCDRYLPEIQKIDIGDMQHRRFTDKDIELIKSIKAYRDRGFTLEAAIENARNNSPGRDTK
;
A
#
# COMPACT_ATOMS: atom_id res chain seq x y z
N MET A 1 -0.87 3.11 23.83
CA MET A 1 -0.68 2.54 23.31
C MET A 1 -1.02 2.43 22.11
N GLU A 2 -0.71 2.32 21.44
CA GLU A 2 -0.93 2.22 20.36
C GLU A 2 -1.37 1.17 19.79
N GLN A 3 -1.97 1.02 19.05
CA GLN A 3 -2.38 0.03 18.57
C GLN A 3 -1.97 -0.24 17.33
N ASP A 4 -1.59 -1.20 16.94
CA ASP A 4 -1.14 -1.54 15.70
C ASP A 4 -2.31 -1.98 14.90
N ARG A 5 -3.09 -1.11 14.50
CA ARG A 5 -4.25 -1.42 13.68
C ARG A 5 -3.80 -1.82 12.31
N THR A 6 -4.33 -2.92 11.79
CA THR A 6 -4.04 -3.36 10.43
C THR A 6 -5.34 -3.62 9.69
N TYR A 7 -5.23 -3.68 8.36
CA TYR A 7 -6.40 -3.81 7.50
C TYR A 7 -6.15 -4.90 6.47
N SER A 8 -7.19 -5.58 6.04
CA SER A 8 -7.08 -6.61 5.01
C SER A 8 -6.95 -5.96 3.64
N ILE A 9 -6.46 -6.73 2.68
CA ILE A 9 -6.29 -6.20 1.32
C ILE A 9 -7.64 -5.82 0.71
N GLY A 10 -8.69 -6.57 0.99
CA GLY A 10 -10.01 -6.22 0.47
C GLY A 10 -10.48 -4.88 0.99
N ARG A 11 -10.24 -4.62 2.28
CA ARG A 11 -10.64 -3.36 2.85
C ARG A 11 -9.83 -2.21 2.29
N VAL A 12 -8.53 -2.40 2.15
CA VAL A 12 -7.67 -1.36 1.61
C VAL A 12 -8.05 -1.06 0.15
N ALA A 13 -8.35 -2.10 -0.62
CA ALA A 13 -8.76 -1.91 -2.00
C ALA A 13 -9.98 -0.99 -2.08
N ASN A 14 -10.95 -1.20 -1.18
CA ASN A 14 -12.12 -0.35 -1.15
C ASN A 14 -11.77 1.06 -0.70
N MET A 15 -10.89 1.19 0.26
CA MET A 15 -10.54 2.50 0.79
C MET A 15 -9.81 3.36 -0.23
N VAL A 16 -8.94 2.74 -1.03
CA VAL A 16 -8.16 3.52 -1.98
C VAL A 16 -8.74 3.52 -3.39
N GLY A 17 -9.76 2.70 -3.63
CA GLY A 17 -10.39 2.68 -4.94
C GLY A 17 -9.60 1.96 -6.00
N VAL A 18 -8.87 0.91 -5.62
CA VAL A 18 -8.07 0.12 -6.55
C VAL A 18 -8.56 -1.32 -6.49
N PRO A 19 -8.72 -2.00 -7.63
CA PRO A 19 -9.16 -3.38 -7.60
C PRO A 19 -8.19 -4.25 -6.80
N LYS A 20 -8.74 -5.24 -6.12
CA LYS A 20 -7.94 -6.08 -5.24
C LYS A 20 -6.80 -6.77 -6.00
N TYR A 21 -7.07 -7.25 -7.21
CA TYR A 21 -6.04 -7.95 -7.96
C TYR A 21 -4.88 -7.02 -8.33
N LYS A 22 -5.20 -5.75 -8.61
CA LYS A 22 -4.18 -4.78 -8.95
C LYS A 22 -3.34 -4.43 -7.72
N LEU A 23 -4.01 -4.27 -6.59
CA LEU A 23 -3.31 -3.98 -5.35
C LEU A 23 -2.39 -5.13 -4.97
N ARG A 24 -2.84 -6.36 -5.16
CA ARG A 24 -2.01 -7.52 -4.89
C ARG A 24 -0.77 -7.52 -5.77
N HIS A 25 -0.94 -7.18 -7.04
CA HIS A 25 0.19 -7.10 -7.96
C HIS A 25 1.21 -6.05 -7.49
N TRP A 26 0.73 -4.90 -7.08
CA TRP A 26 1.61 -3.85 -6.61
C TRP A 26 2.42 -4.35 -5.40
N CYS A 27 1.75 -5.02 -4.47
CA CYS A 27 2.42 -5.49 -3.28
C CYS A 27 3.44 -6.57 -3.60
N ASP A 28 3.09 -7.50 -4.47
CA ASP A 28 3.99 -8.58 -4.79
C ASP A 28 5.24 -8.12 -5.51
N ARG A 29 5.10 -7.17 -6.39
CA ARG A 29 6.21 -6.76 -7.22
C ARG A 29 7.02 -5.60 -6.64
N TYR A 30 6.38 -4.71 -5.92
CA TYR A 30 7.04 -3.47 -5.57
C TYR A 30 7.02 -3.13 -4.09
N LEU A 31 6.19 -3.76 -3.30
CA LEU A 31 6.05 -3.41 -1.90
C LEU A 31 6.27 -4.63 -1.01
N PRO A 32 7.48 -5.20 -1.03
CA PRO A 32 7.73 -6.40 -0.23
C PRO A 32 7.70 -6.15 1.27
N GLU A 33 7.78 -4.91 1.67
CA GLU A 33 7.76 -4.60 3.09
C GLU A 33 6.39 -4.78 3.73
N ILE A 34 5.33 -4.91 2.93
CA ILE A 34 4.01 -5.10 3.50
C ILE A 34 3.90 -6.54 4.01
N GLN A 35 3.59 -6.66 5.27
CA GLN A 35 3.63 -7.94 5.92
C GLN A 35 2.57 -8.92 5.47
N LYS A 36 2.91 -10.19 5.45
CA LYS A 36 1.97 -11.25 5.23
C LYS A 36 1.90 -12.06 6.51
N ILE A 37 0.71 -12.44 6.89
CA ILE A 37 0.50 -13.22 8.08
C ILE A 37 -0.13 -14.53 7.67
N ASP A 38 0.43 -15.65 8.16
CA ASP A 38 -0.11 -16.96 7.85
C ASP A 38 -1.22 -17.26 8.85
N ILE A 39 -2.38 -17.60 8.35
CA ILE A 39 -3.49 -17.99 9.19
C ILE A 39 -4.01 -19.30 8.61
N GLY A 40 -3.79 -20.39 9.33
CA GLY A 40 -4.14 -21.70 8.83
C GLY A 40 -3.33 -22.00 7.59
N ASP A 41 -3.99 -22.32 6.50
CA ASP A 41 -3.30 -22.64 5.27
C ASP A 41 -3.22 -21.43 4.37
N MET A 42 -3.62 -20.25 4.81
CA MET A 42 -3.67 -19.11 3.93
C MET A 42 -2.77 -18.00 4.43
N GLN A 43 -2.29 -17.22 3.52
CA GLN A 43 -1.52 -16.03 3.85
C GLN A 43 -2.38 -14.81 3.64
N HIS A 44 -2.39 -13.94 4.62
CA HIS A 44 -3.15 -12.70 4.53
C HIS A 44 -2.21 -11.52 4.63
N ARG A 45 -2.35 -10.56 3.72
CA ARG A 45 -1.58 -9.36 3.80
C ARG A 45 -2.25 -8.43 4.77
N ARG A 46 -1.46 -7.84 5.64
CA ARG A 46 -2.00 -6.88 6.60
C ARG A 46 -1.35 -5.53 6.31
N PHE A 47 -2.16 -4.52 6.23
CA PHE A 47 -1.72 -3.18 5.88
C PHE A 47 -1.83 -2.26 7.07
N THR A 48 -0.79 -1.48 7.33
CA THR A 48 -0.83 -0.48 8.39
C THR A 48 -1.31 0.82 7.80
N ASP A 49 -1.56 1.80 8.65
CA ASP A 49 -1.96 3.12 8.18
C ASP A 49 -0.89 3.71 7.27
N LYS A 50 0.37 3.49 7.55
CA LYS A 50 1.43 3.98 6.69
C LYS A 50 1.39 3.32 5.33
N ASP A 51 1.12 2.03 5.29
CA ASP A 51 1.00 1.32 4.03
C ASP A 51 -0.13 1.89 3.19
N ILE A 52 -1.25 2.19 3.84
CA ILE A 52 -2.41 2.73 3.15
C ILE A 52 -2.09 4.11 2.58
N GLU A 53 -1.38 4.94 3.34
CA GLU A 53 -1.01 6.26 2.84
C GLU A 53 -0.10 6.15 1.63
N LEU A 54 0.83 5.22 1.66
CA LEU A 54 1.71 5.00 0.53
C LEU A 54 0.91 4.58 -0.69
N ILE A 55 -0.02 3.65 -0.53
CA ILE A 55 -0.83 3.17 -1.63
C ILE A 55 -1.70 4.27 -2.20
N LYS A 56 -2.27 5.11 -1.33
CA LYS A 56 -3.06 6.24 -1.80
C LYS A 56 -2.22 7.18 -2.65
N SER A 57 -0.99 7.42 -2.23
CA SER A 57 -0.09 8.28 -2.99
C SER A 57 0.24 7.67 -4.35
N ILE A 58 0.49 6.36 -4.38
CA ILE A 58 0.78 5.68 -5.62
C ILE A 58 -0.39 5.82 -6.58
N LYS A 59 -1.61 5.61 -6.06
CA LYS A 59 -2.78 5.73 -6.92
C LYS A 59 -2.92 7.15 -7.45
N ALA A 60 -2.68 8.15 -6.62
CA ALA A 60 -2.80 9.53 -7.04
C ALA A 60 -1.82 9.83 -8.18
N TYR A 61 -0.59 9.35 -8.09
CA TYR A 61 0.37 9.56 -9.15
C TYR A 61 -0.03 8.81 -10.41
N ARG A 62 -0.53 7.60 -10.25
CA ARG A 62 -0.99 6.83 -11.41
C ARG A 62 -2.12 7.56 -12.13
N ASP A 63 -3.04 8.14 -11.37
CA ASP A 63 -4.14 8.87 -11.97
C ASP A 63 -3.65 10.09 -12.72
N ARG A 64 -2.47 10.58 -12.38
CA ARG A 64 -1.91 11.74 -13.05
C ARG A 64 -1.05 11.34 -14.26
N GLY A 65 -1.01 10.06 -14.58
CA GLY A 65 -0.29 9.60 -15.77
C GLY A 65 1.08 9.04 -15.56
N PHE A 66 1.52 8.92 -14.30
CA PHE A 66 2.84 8.37 -14.04
C PHE A 66 2.81 6.86 -14.26
N THR A 67 3.95 6.30 -14.68
CA THR A 67 4.06 4.85 -14.73
C THR A 67 4.02 4.33 -13.31
N LEU A 68 3.77 3.04 -13.14
CA LEU A 68 3.68 2.48 -11.81
C LEU A 68 5.01 2.64 -11.07
N GLU A 69 6.12 2.39 -11.76
CA GLU A 69 7.42 2.52 -11.11
C GLU A 69 7.69 3.95 -10.68
N ALA A 70 7.39 4.91 -11.53
CA ALA A 70 7.58 6.31 -11.18
C ALA A 70 6.63 6.73 -10.06
N ALA A 71 5.41 6.21 -10.08
CA ALA A 71 4.43 6.53 -9.04
C ALA A 71 4.92 6.04 -7.69
N ILE A 72 5.46 4.82 -7.65
CA ILE A 72 5.95 4.25 -6.41
C ILE A 72 7.15 5.03 -5.90
N GLU A 73 8.06 5.36 -6.79
CA GLU A 73 9.24 6.10 -6.38
C GLU A 73 8.87 7.46 -5.83
N ASN A 74 7.97 8.16 -6.50
CA ASN A 74 7.54 9.47 -6.03
C ASN A 74 6.77 9.36 -4.72
N ALA A 75 5.95 8.34 -4.58
CA ALA A 75 5.18 8.17 -3.36
C ALA A 75 6.10 7.92 -2.16
N ARG A 76 7.15 7.13 -2.37
CA ARG A 76 8.09 6.87 -1.28
C ARG A 76 8.86 8.12 -0.90
N ASN A 77 9.26 8.90 -1.89
CA ASN A 77 10.02 10.10 -1.62
C ASN A 77 9.19 11.20 -0.98
N ASN A 78 7.88 11.19 -1.22
CA ASN A 78 7.02 12.21 -0.70
C ASN A 78 6.04 11.67 0.32
N SER A 79 6.45 10.62 0.99
CA SER A 79 5.59 10.00 1.99
C SER A 79 5.24 10.98 3.08
N PRO A 80 4.01 11.03 3.50
CA PRO A 80 3.59 11.98 4.53
C PRO A 80 4.35 11.85 5.83
N GLY A 81 4.85 10.70 6.13
CA GLY A 81 5.58 10.53 7.34
C GLY A 81 6.98 11.06 7.36
N ARG A 82 7.58 11.55 6.22
CA ARG A 82 8.89 11.87 6.15
C ARG A 82 9.01 13.26 6.41
N ASP A 83 9.82 13.68 7.12
CA ASP A 83 9.99 14.88 7.38
C ASP A 83 10.85 15.50 6.58
N THR A 84 11.03 15.94 5.96
CA THR A 84 11.94 16.38 5.21
C THR A 84 12.28 17.54 5.37
N LYS A 85 12.40 17.94 5.67
CA LYS A 85 12.95 18.92 5.64
C LYS A 85 12.73 19.47 5.67
#